data_22c81eab8c61e130abc7c419695aba4d
#
_entry.id   22c81eab8c61e130abc7c419695aba4d
#
_cell.length_a   1.000
_cell.length_b   1.000
_cell.length_c   1.000
_cell.angle_alpha   90.00
_cell.angle_beta   90.00
_cell.angle_gamma   90.00
#
_symmetry.space_group_name_H-M   'P 1'
#
loop_
_entity.id
_entity.type
_entity.pdbx_description
1 polymer ?
#
loop_
_entity_poly.entity_id
_entity_poly.type
_entity_poly.pdbx_seq_one_letter_code
_entity_poly.pdbx_strand_id
1 'polypeptide(L)'
;MSRGLGDVYKRQGGLEFADQHVIGVAKGCDEEMIKDLNNHFMGECTEVGMYLAMSRQADREGYPEVAEAFKRYAWEEAEHAAKFAELLGDCVWDTKTNLEKRMNAESGACADKKRIATRAKALNLDAIHDTVHEMAKDEARHGKGFEGLYNRYFKK
;
A
#
# COMPACT_ATOMS: atom_id res chain seq x y z
N MET A 1 9.29 -13.10 20.93
CA MET A 1 8.10 -12.40 21.45
C MET A 1 7.79 -11.20 20.57
N SER A 2 6.62 -11.17 19.99
CA SER A 2 6.16 -9.98 19.31
C SER A 2 5.92 -8.88 20.34
N ARG A 3 6.58 -7.74 20.15
CA ARG A 3 6.31 -6.58 20.99
C ARG A 3 5.01 -5.96 20.53
N GLY A 4 3.99 -6.02 21.36
CA GLY A 4 2.74 -5.37 21.08
C GLY A 4 2.84 -3.85 21.12
N LEU A 5 1.85 -3.16 20.60
CA LEU A 5 1.78 -1.70 20.65
C LEU A 5 1.92 -1.15 22.07
N GLY A 6 1.44 -1.90 23.08
CA GLY A 6 1.59 -1.55 24.48
C GLY A 6 3.03 -1.37 24.93
N ASP A 7 3.94 -2.20 24.43
CA ASP A 7 5.36 -2.12 24.77
C ASP A 7 6.02 -0.86 24.17
N VAL A 8 5.58 -0.45 22.99
CA VAL A 8 6.06 0.76 22.33
C VAL A 8 5.62 2.00 23.12
N TYR A 9 4.39 2.07 23.54
CA TYR A 9 3.88 3.18 24.33
C TYR A 9 4.57 3.27 25.71
N LYS A 10 4.81 2.13 26.35
CA LYS A 10 5.55 2.08 27.62
C LYS A 10 6.97 2.62 27.49
N ARG A 11 7.64 2.35 26.37
CA ARG A 11 8.99 2.88 26.12
C ARG A 11 9.01 4.38 25.91
N GLN A 12 7.99 4.93 25.26
CA GLN A 12 7.93 6.35 24.92
C GLN A 12 7.58 7.26 26.11
N GLY A 13 6.91 6.74 27.14
CA GLY A 13 6.51 7.60 28.24
C GLY A 13 6.16 6.90 29.54
N GLY A 14 6.24 5.58 29.59
CA GLY A 14 5.84 4.81 30.78
C GLY A 14 4.35 4.88 31.08
N LEU A 15 3.54 5.42 30.14
CA LEU A 15 2.08 5.55 30.32
C LEU A 15 1.36 4.31 29.82
N GLU A 16 0.31 3.92 30.55
CA GLU A 16 -0.61 2.85 30.11
C GLU A 16 -1.96 3.45 29.75
N PHE A 17 -2.54 2.95 28.66
CA PHE A 17 -3.85 3.36 28.19
C PHE A 17 -4.82 2.19 28.31
N ALA A 18 -6.02 2.46 28.81
CA ALA A 18 -7.04 1.43 29.02
C ALA A 18 -7.47 0.76 27.70
N ASP A 19 -7.54 1.56 26.62
CA ASP A 19 -7.87 1.09 25.29
C ASP A 19 -6.68 1.30 24.36
N GLN A 20 -6.30 0.27 23.63
CA GLN A 20 -5.20 0.32 22.69
C GLN A 20 -5.68 -0.16 21.32
N HIS A 21 -5.15 0.45 20.27
CA HIS A 21 -5.38 0.00 18.91
C HIS A 21 -4.71 -1.37 18.70
N VAL A 22 -5.46 -2.31 18.16
CA VAL A 22 -4.98 -3.66 17.90
C VAL A 22 -5.11 -3.98 16.41
N ILE A 23 -3.99 -4.38 15.79
CA ILE A 23 -3.95 -4.89 14.44
C ILE A 23 -4.42 -6.35 14.45
N GLY A 24 -5.30 -6.73 13.50
CA GLY A 24 -5.71 -8.11 13.34
C GLY A 24 -6.89 -8.52 14.22
N VAL A 25 -7.76 -7.58 14.55
CA VAL A 25 -8.97 -7.84 15.34
C VAL A 25 -9.84 -8.94 14.73
N ALA A 26 -9.85 -9.07 13.40
CA ALA A 26 -10.63 -10.08 12.69
C ALA A 26 -10.02 -11.49 12.74
N LYS A 27 -8.80 -11.64 13.23
CA LYS A 27 -8.19 -12.98 13.35
C LYS A 27 -8.99 -13.84 14.30
N GLY A 28 -9.30 -15.04 13.86
CA GLY A 28 -10.14 -15.97 14.63
C GLY A 28 -11.64 -15.89 14.32
N CYS A 29 -12.06 -14.97 13.46
CA CYS A 29 -13.43 -14.96 12.95
C CYS A 29 -13.66 -16.15 12.02
N ASP A 30 -14.93 -16.45 11.73
CA ASP A 30 -15.26 -17.53 10.80
C ASP A 30 -14.74 -17.25 9.39
N GLU A 31 -14.62 -18.30 8.59
CA GLU A 31 -14.04 -18.23 7.25
C GLU A 31 -14.84 -17.32 6.31
N GLU A 32 -16.16 -17.30 6.44
CA GLU A 32 -17.03 -16.44 5.61
C GLU A 32 -16.77 -14.97 5.89
N MET A 33 -16.67 -14.58 7.16
CA MET A 33 -16.34 -13.21 7.55
C MET A 33 -14.96 -12.80 7.02
N ILE A 34 -13.94 -13.64 7.19
CA ILE A 34 -12.59 -13.37 6.69
C ILE A 34 -12.60 -13.21 5.17
N LYS A 35 -13.33 -14.08 4.47
CA LYS A 35 -13.46 -14.01 3.01
C LYS A 35 -14.10 -12.68 2.57
N ASP A 36 -15.17 -12.27 3.24
CA ASP A 36 -15.86 -11.01 2.93
C ASP A 36 -14.94 -9.81 3.14
N LEU A 37 -14.22 -9.77 4.26
CA LEU A 37 -13.27 -8.69 4.55
C LEU A 37 -12.15 -8.63 3.50
N ASN A 38 -11.60 -9.77 3.10
CA ASN A 38 -10.57 -9.84 2.07
C ASN A 38 -11.08 -9.37 0.71
N ASN A 39 -12.30 -9.79 0.33
CA ASN A 39 -12.91 -9.37 -0.92
C ASN A 39 -13.09 -7.86 -0.97
N HIS A 40 -13.57 -7.26 0.12
CA HIS A 40 -13.74 -5.82 0.20
C HIS A 40 -12.40 -5.09 0.24
N PHE A 41 -11.40 -5.61 0.96
CA PHE A 41 -10.06 -5.04 0.93
C PHE A 41 -9.53 -4.94 -0.51
N MET A 42 -9.60 -6.03 -1.26
CA MET A 42 -9.16 -6.06 -2.67
C MET A 42 -9.98 -5.12 -3.55
N GLY A 43 -11.29 -5.09 -3.35
CA GLY A 43 -12.20 -4.18 -4.07
C GLY A 43 -11.85 -2.71 -3.83
N GLU A 44 -11.66 -2.34 -2.58
CA GLU A 44 -11.28 -0.96 -2.20
C GLU A 44 -9.94 -0.55 -2.82
N CYS A 45 -8.94 -1.42 -2.77
CA CYS A 45 -7.64 -1.15 -3.40
C CYS A 45 -7.77 -0.95 -4.92
N THR A 46 -8.60 -1.76 -5.57
CA THR A 46 -8.87 -1.67 -7.00
C THR A 46 -9.56 -0.34 -7.33
N GLU A 47 -10.55 0.06 -6.55
CA GLU A 47 -11.29 1.30 -6.76
C GLU A 47 -10.41 2.54 -6.65
N VAL A 48 -9.40 2.55 -5.77
CA VAL A 48 -8.46 3.67 -5.68
C VAL A 48 -7.81 3.96 -7.04
N GLY A 49 -7.26 2.93 -7.68
CA GLY A 49 -6.62 3.06 -8.98
C GLY A 49 -7.61 3.44 -10.08
N MET A 50 -8.77 2.78 -10.10
CA MET A 50 -9.81 3.05 -11.08
C MET A 50 -10.31 4.49 -10.98
N TYR A 51 -10.62 4.96 -9.79
CA TYR A 51 -11.17 6.32 -9.59
C TYR A 51 -10.15 7.39 -9.95
N LEU A 52 -8.87 7.19 -9.65
CA LEU A 52 -7.83 8.12 -10.08
C LEU A 52 -7.71 8.16 -11.61
N ALA A 53 -7.81 7.02 -12.29
CA ALA A 53 -7.81 6.97 -13.74
C ALA A 53 -9.06 7.64 -14.33
N MET A 54 -10.24 7.40 -13.74
CA MET A 54 -11.50 8.03 -14.14
C MET A 54 -11.47 9.55 -13.91
N SER A 55 -10.82 10.00 -12.85
CA SER A 55 -10.60 11.42 -12.59
C SER A 55 -9.81 12.08 -13.72
N ARG A 56 -8.71 11.45 -14.12
CA ARG A 56 -7.89 11.95 -15.25
C ARG A 56 -8.66 11.98 -16.56
N GLN A 57 -9.49 10.98 -16.81
CA GLN A 57 -10.32 10.94 -18.01
C GLN A 57 -11.38 12.06 -17.99
N ALA A 58 -11.99 12.30 -16.86
CA ALA A 58 -12.96 13.40 -16.72
C ALA A 58 -12.32 14.75 -16.98
N ASP A 59 -11.06 14.97 -16.52
CA ASP A 59 -10.32 16.19 -16.83
C ASP A 59 -10.08 16.34 -18.33
N ARG A 60 -9.65 15.26 -19.00
CA ARG A 60 -9.41 15.30 -20.45
C ARG A 60 -10.66 15.63 -21.26
N GLU A 61 -11.81 15.21 -20.75
CA GLU A 61 -13.10 15.45 -21.39
C GLU A 61 -13.73 16.79 -21.01
N GLY A 62 -13.12 17.53 -20.09
CA GLY A 62 -13.59 18.86 -19.70
C GLY A 62 -14.64 18.87 -18.59
N TYR A 63 -14.63 17.87 -17.72
CA TYR A 63 -15.55 17.76 -16.57
C TYR A 63 -14.79 17.88 -15.24
N PRO A 64 -14.30 19.05 -14.87
CA PRO A 64 -13.44 19.21 -13.68
C PRO A 64 -14.15 18.87 -12.37
N GLU A 65 -15.45 19.11 -12.26
CA GLU A 65 -16.23 18.76 -11.08
C GLU A 65 -16.34 17.25 -10.89
N VAL A 66 -16.51 16.50 -11.99
CA VAL A 66 -16.53 15.03 -11.98
C VAL A 66 -15.15 14.50 -11.63
N ALA A 67 -14.09 15.08 -12.21
CA ALA A 67 -12.71 14.71 -11.91
C ALA A 67 -12.40 14.86 -10.42
N GLU A 68 -12.80 15.96 -9.82
CA GLU A 68 -12.60 16.23 -8.40
C GLU A 68 -13.36 15.24 -7.51
N ALA A 69 -14.59 14.88 -7.89
CA ALA A 69 -15.38 13.89 -7.17
C ALA A 69 -14.70 12.52 -7.16
N PHE A 70 -14.25 12.02 -8.32
CA PHE A 70 -13.53 10.75 -8.40
C PHE A 70 -12.25 10.75 -7.57
N LYS A 71 -11.48 11.82 -7.63
CA LYS A 71 -10.25 11.95 -6.86
C LYS A 71 -10.51 11.91 -5.35
N ARG A 72 -11.54 12.61 -4.90
CA ARG A 72 -11.93 12.62 -3.49
C ARG A 72 -12.38 11.25 -3.02
N TYR A 73 -13.21 10.58 -3.81
CA TYR A 73 -13.72 9.26 -3.46
C TYR A 73 -12.62 8.21 -3.51
N ALA A 74 -11.61 8.36 -4.39
CA ALA A 74 -10.43 7.50 -4.37
C ALA A 74 -9.74 7.52 -3.00
N TRP A 75 -9.61 8.69 -2.38
CA TRP A 75 -9.05 8.80 -1.03
C TRP A 75 -9.92 8.15 0.03
N GLU A 76 -11.26 8.29 -0.09
CA GLU A 76 -12.17 7.60 0.83
C GLU A 76 -12.05 6.09 0.72
N GLU A 77 -11.94 5.56 -0.50
CA GLU A 77 -11.72 4.13 -0.72
C GLU A 77 -10.35 3.68 -0.20
N ALA A 78 -9.32 4.53 -0.28
CA ALA A 78 -8.02 4.24 0.31
C ALA A 78 -8.11 4.12 1.84
N GLU A 79 -8.89 4.97 2.50
CA GLU A 79 -9.14 4.88 3.94
C GLU A 79 -9.91 3.62 4.31
N HIS A 80 -10.91 3.23 3.51
CA HIS A 80 -11.62 1.95 3.69
C HIS A 80 -10.65 0.77 3.58
N ALA A 81 -9.80 0.77 2.55
CA ALA A 81 -8.79 -0.27 2.37
C ALA A 81 -7.84 -0.37 3.56
N ALA A 82 -7.37 0.77 4.07
CA ALA A 82 -6.51 0.82 5.25
C ALA A 82 -7.18 0.19 6.47
N LYS A 83 -8.46 0.49 6.69
CA LYS A 83 -9.23 -0.07 7.81
C LYS A 83 -9.39 -1.58 7.67
N PHE A 84 -9.69 -2.09 6.48
CA PHE A 84 -9.75 -3.53 6.24
C PHE A 84 -8.38 -4.19 6.45
N ALA A 85 -7.29 -3.56 6.00
CA ALA A 85 -5.94 -4.07 6.24
C ALA A 85 -5.62 -4.19 7.73
N GLU A 86 -6.02 -3.21 8.53
CA GLU A 86 -5.83 -3.21 9.98
C GLU A 86 -6.67 -4.29 10.66
N LEU A 87 -7.94 -4.46 10.26
CA LEU A 87 -8.80 -5.52 10.79
C LEU A 87 -8.24 -6.91 10.51
N LEU A 88 -7.78 -7.15 9.29
CA LEU A 88 -7.24 -8.44 8.86
C LEU A 88 -5.86 -8.72 9.46
N GLY A 89 -4.99 -7.73 9.49
CA GLY A 89 -3.65 -7.86 10.05
C GLY A 89 -2.66 -8.67 9.22
N ASP A 90 -2.98 -8.98 7.96
CA ASP A 90 -2.16 -9.84 7.10
C ASP A 90 -1.05 -9.09 6.36
N CYS A 91 -1.14 -7.77 6.27
CA CYS A 91 -0.18 -6.95 5.54
C CYS A 91 0.30 -5.72 6.31
N VAL A 92 0.05 -5.69 7.61
CA VAL A 92 0.48 -4.61 8.50
C VAL A 92 1.11 -5.21 9.75
N TRP A 93 2.34 -4.84 10.03
CA TRP A 93 3.13 -5.27 11.18
C TRP A 93 3.64 -4.05 11.91
N ASP A 94 4.64 -4.22 12.77
CA ASP A 94 5.32 -3.07 13.34
C ASP A 94 6.13 -2.32 12.24
N THR A 95 6.53 -1.11 12.52
CA THR A 95 7.19 -0.27 11.53
C THR A 95 8.48 -0.88 10.99
N LYS A 96 9.27 -1.48 11.86
CA LYS A 96 10.51 -2.15 11.45
C LYS A 96 10.24 -3.26 10.43
N THR A 97 9.29 -4.12 10.74
CA THR A 97 8.89 -5.24 9.88
C THR A 97 8.27 -4.75 8.58
N ASN A 98 7.41 -3.72 8.65
CA ASN A 98 6.83 -3.10 7.45
C ASN A 98 7.92 -2.61 6.51
N LEU A 99 8.94 -1.91 7.03
CA LEU A 99 10.05 -1.41 6.21
C LEU A 99 10.85 -2.55 5.59
N GLU A 100 11.17 -3.59 6.36
CA GLU A 100 11.90 -4.77 5.86
C GLU A 100 11.17 -5.44 4.70
N LYS A 101 9.89 -5.71 4.89
CA LYS A 101 9.06 -6.38 3.88
C LYS A 101 8.88 -5.51 2.64
N ARG A 102 8.67 -4.20 2.82
CA ARG A 102 8.42 -3.32 1.68
C ARG A 102 9.67 -3.06 0.86
N MET A 103 10.85 -2.85 1.46
CA MET A 103 12.06 -2.66 0.64
C MET A 103 12.39 -3.89 -0.18
N ASN A 104 12.15 -5.11 0.34
CA ASN A 104 12.32 -6.34 -0.42
C ASN A 104 11.28 -6.47 -1.54
N ALA A 105 10.02 -6.14 -1.25
CA ALA A 105 8.95 -6.16 -2.24
C ALA A 105 9.17 -5.14 -3.37
N GLU A 106 9.65 -3.93 -3.04
CA GLU A 106 9.95 -2.92 -4.04
C GLU A 106 11.09 -3.35 -4.97
N SER A 107 12.11 -4.01 -4.43
CA SER A 107 13.19 -4.59 -5.24
C SER A 107 12.64 -5.59 -6.27
N GLY A 108 11.78 -6.49 -5.82
CA GLY A 108 11.12 -7.46 -6.70
C GLY A 108 10.21 -6.80 -7.74
N ALA A 109 9.43 -5.82 -7.32
CA ALA A 109 8.54 -5.06 -8.21
C ALA A 109 9.33 -4.28 -9.27
N CYS A 110 10.45 -3.68 -8.89
CA CYS A 110 11.34 -2.99 -9.82
C CYS A 110 11.86 -3.96 -10.91
N ALA A 111 12.36 -5.11 -10.49
CA ALA A 111 12.88 -6.13 -11.40
C ALA A 111 11.80 -6.64 -12.36
N ASP A 112 10.61 -6.93 -11.83
CA ASP A 112 9.50 -7.45 -12.64
C ASP A 112 8.96 -6.40 -13.64
N LYS A 113 8.81 -5.17 -13.22
CA LYS A 113 8.40 -4.09 -14.11
C LYS A 113 9.45 -3.84 -15.20
N LYS A 114 10.74 -3.92 -14.87
CA LYS A 114 11.81 -3.84 -15.86
C LYS A 114 11.71 -4.98 -16.90
N ARG A 115 11.40 -6.19 -16.45
CA ARG A 115 11.17 -7.33 -17.33
C ARG A 115 10.02 -7.07 -18.31
N ILE A 116 8.89 -6.55 -17.81
CA ILE A 116 7.73 -6.21 -18.61
C ILE A 116 8.08 -5.10 -19.62
N ALA A 117 8.77 -4.05 -19.20
CA ALA A 117 9.20 -2.97 -20.07
C ALA A 117 10.12 -3.45 -21.19
N THR A 118 11.08 -4.31 -20.87
CA THR A 118 12.00 -4.90 -21.85
C THR A 118 11.23 -5.72 -22.90
N ARG A 119 10.29 -6.53 -22.47
CA ARG A 119 9.43 -7.31 -23.37
C ARG A 119 8.58 -6.39 -24.26
N ALA A 120 7.99 -5.35 -23.66
CA ALA A 120 7.20 -4.38 -24.42
C ALA A 120 8.03 -3.71 -25.52
N LYS A 121 9.27 -3.35 -25.22
CA LYS A 121 10.21 -2.79 -26.20
C LYS A 121 10.46 -3.74 -27.35
N ALA A 122 10.72 -5.02 -27.04
CA ALA A 122 10.95 -6.05 -28.05
C ALA A 122 9.72 -6.25 -28.97
N LEU A 123 8.52 -6.01 -28.44
CA LEU A 123 7.26 -6.13 -29.18
C LEU A 123 6.83 -4.81 -29.85
N ASN A 124 7.67 -3.77 -29.83
CA ASN A 124 7.36 -2.43 -30.35
C ASN A 124 6.16 -1.76 -29.69
N LEU A 125 5.94 -2.02 -28.40
CA LEU A 125 4.86 -1.43 -27.59
C LEU A 125 5.41 -0.26 -26.78
N ASP A 126 5.78 0.83 -27.47
CA ASP A 126 6.52 1.94 -26.87
C ASP A 126 5.77 2.61 -25.71
N ALA A 127 4.47 2.82 -25.82
CA ALA A 127 3.69 3.45 -24.76
C ALA A 127 3.68 2.60 -23.48
N ILE A 128 3.59 1.28 -23.63
CA ILE A 128 3.64 0.34 -22.49
C ILE A 128 5.06 0.36 -21.90
N HIS A 129 6.09 0.27 -22.76
CA HIS A 129 7.48 0.34 -22.31
C HIS A 129 7.73 1.60 -21.49
N ASP A 130 7.38 2.76 -22.00
CA ASP A 130 7.67 4.03 -21.35
C ASP A 130 6.96 4.16 -20.01
N THR A 131 5.69 3.77 -19.95
CA THR A 131 4.89 3.82 -18.72
C THR A 131 5.46 2.88 -17.65
N VAL A 132 5.69 1.63 -18.01
CA VAL A 132 6.13 0.61 -17.03
C VAL A 132 7.59 0.83 -16.62
N HIS A 133 8.43 1.32 -17.55
CA HIS A 133 9.83 1.65 -17.23
C HIS A 133 9.92 2.77 -16.19
N GLU A 134 9.09 3.81 -16.32
CA GLU A 134 9.03 4.86 -15.29
C GLU A 134 8.55 4.32 -13.93
N MET A 135 7.58 3.42 -13.93
CA MET A 135 7.15 2.74 -12.70
C MET A 135 8.28 1.94 -12.06
N ALA A 136 9.10 1.25 -12.87
CA ALA A 136 10.26 0.51 -12.34
C ALA A 136 11.24 1.43 -11.63
N LYS A 137 11.45 2.63 -12.14
CA LYS A 137 12.29 3.65 -11.47
C LYS A 137 11.68 4.12 -10.16
N ASP A 138 10.36 4.29 -10.12
CA ASP A 138 9.66 4.65 -8.89
C ASP A 138 9.83 3.56 -7.82
N GLU A 139 9.68 2.29 -8.19
CA GLU A 139 9.87 1.17 -7.27
C GLU A 139 11.29 1.13 -6.69
N ALA A 140 12.30 1.42 -7.52
CA ALA A 140 13.69 1.52 -7.05
C ALA A 140 13.85 2.68 -6.05
N ARG A 141 13.23 3.82 -6.32
CA ARG A 141 13.26 4.97 -5.42
C ARG A 141 12.55 4.67 -4.11
N HIS A 142 11.37 4.01 -4.16
CA HIS A 142 10.65 3.57 -2.97
C HIS A 142 11.50 2.62 -2.11
N GLY A 143 12.09 1.62 -2.73
CA GLY A 143 12.94 0.65 -2.04
C GLY A 143 14.13 1.30 -1.34
N LYS A 144 14.82 2.22 -2.02
CA LYS A 144 15.94 2.98 -1.43
C LYS A 144 15.46 3.89 -0.31
N GLY A 145 14.31 4.50 -0.46
CA GLY A 145 13.71 5.32 0.58
C GLY A 145 13.43 4.52 1.85
N PHE A 146 12.81 3.36 1.71
CA PHE A 146 12.54 2.45 2.84
C PHE A 146 13.84 1.94 3.48
N GLU A 147 14.85 1.58 2.68
CA GLU A 147 16.15 1.17 3.18
C GLU A 147 16.82 2.28 4.00
N GLY A 148 16.79 3.50 3.49
CA GLY A 148 17.34 4.65 4.20
C GLY A 148 16.66 4.90 5.55
N LEU A 149 15.34 4.80 5.59
CA LEU A 149 14.57 4.94 6.82
C LEU A 149 14.86 3.79 7.79
N TYR A 150 14.92 2.57 7.29
CA TYR A 150 15.27 1.41 8.10
C TYR A 150 16.65 1.58 8.73
N ASN A 151 17.64 1.98 7.95
CA ASN A 151 19.01 2.18 8.43
C ASN A 151 19.08 3.29 9.49
N ARG A 152 18.31 4.35 9.29
CA ARG A 152 18.29 5.48 10.23
C ARG A 152 17.71 5.11 11.59
N TYR A 153 16.63 4.34 11.63
CA TYR A 153 15.89 4.10 12.87
C TYR A 153 16.13 2.73 13.49
N PHE A 154 16.53 1.73 12.73
CA PHE A 154 16.56 0.34 13.19
C PHE A 154 17.90 -0.36 13.00
N LYS A 155 18.80 0.21 12.23
CA LYS A 155 20.16 -0.33 12.07
C LYS A 155 21.09 0.40 13.03
N LYS A 156 21.78 -0.37 13.86
CA LYS A 156 22.79 0.17 14.77
C LYS A 156 24.19 0.01 14.20
#